data_61c4a1cecc83464b7c18ce79ccd83577
#
_entry.id   61c4a1cecc83464b7c18ce79ccd83577
#
_cell.length_a   1.000
_cell.length_b   1.000
_cell.length_c   1.000
_cell.angle_alpha   90.00
_cell.angle_beta   90.00
_cell.angle_gamma   90.00
#
_symmetry.space_group_name_H-M   'P 1'
#
loop_
_entity.id
_entity.type
_entity.pdbx_description
1 polymer ?
#
loop_
_entity_poly.entity_id
_entity_poly.type
_entity_poly.pdbx_seq_one_letter_code
_entity_poly.pdbx_strand_id
1 'polypeptide(L)'
;MPEDEVKDKTRRTFLKAMIVLSAGAAVASVLKGGITNLVAPSVGLTSFPSLLIVDASGKPLIADNIPTSTDTPFLFDYPLHGDPSFLLNLNKPISAPTVSIPATGASYTAPAGVGPNSNIVAFSAICQHLGCTPPEIHYYTPGSAVLGTSFSGSTNPGYIHCSCHGSTYDPNMGAAVITGPTIHPLPPVELVYNSDKTLTAVGMTKGSPTIYGRVSDLTGGSPLSGTTTQATYLSPG
;
A
#
# COMPACT_ATOMS: atom_id res chain seq x y z
N MET A 1 53.13 -12.86 10.60
CA MET A 1 51.82 -12.23 10.40
C MET A 1 50.80 -13.05 11.19
N PRO A 2 50.06 -12.46 12.11
CA PRO A 2 49.12 -13.22 12.93
C PRO A 2 47.95 -13.75 12.07
N GLU A 3 47.58 -15.01 12.26
CA GLU A 3 46.45 -15.66 11.59
C GLU A 3 45.11 -14.95 11.75
N ASP A 4 44.96 -14.11 12.77
CA ASP A 4 43.75 -13.35 13.05
C ASP A 4 43.47 -12.21 12.04
N GLU A 5 44.49 -11.62 11.40
CA GLU A 5 44.30 -10.56 10.42
C GLU A 5 43.76 -11.07 9.09
N VAL A 6 44.09 -12.31 8.73
CA VAL A 6 43.59 -12.95 7.50
C VAL A 6 42.13 -13.37 7.68
N LYS A 7 41.75 -13.86 8.85
CA LYS A 7 40.35 -14.23 9.17
C LYS A 7 39.43 -13.04 9.17
N ASP A 8 39.88 -11.88 9.62
CA ASP A 8 39.06 -10.65 9.66
C ASP A 8 38.79 -10.07 8.24
N LYS A 9 39.79 -10.11 7.35
CA LYS A 9 39.63 -9.70 5.94
C LYS A 9 38.66 -10.59 5.19
N THR A 10 38.72 -11.91 5.40
CA THR A 10 37.83 -12.87 4.75
C THR A 10 36.38 -12.71 5.25
N ARG A 11 36.19 -12.52 6.56
CA ARG A 11 34.87 -12.23 7.15
C ARG A 11 34.29 -10.92 6.63
N ARG A 12 35.08 -9.86 6.56
CA ARG A 12 34.63 -8.55 6.02
C ARG A 12 34.28 -8.63 4.54
N THR A 13 35.04 -9.39 3.75
CA THR A 13 34.74 -9.59 2.33
C THR A 13 33.48 -10.44 2.15
N PHE A 14 33.31 -11.50 2.97
CA PHE A 14 32.11 -12.32 2.96
C PHE A 14 30.87 -11.53 3.37
N LEU A 15 30.94 -10.74 4.44
CA LEU A 15 29.83 -9.87 4.87
C LEU A 15 29.48 -8.80 3.83
N LYS A 16 30.47 -8.19 3.17
CA LYS A 16 30.23 -7.26 2.06
C LYS A 16 29.59 -7.96 0.86
N ALA A 17 30.02 -9.18 0.53
CA ALA A 17 29.42 -9.97 -0.55
C ALA A 17 27.97 -10.38 -0.24
N MET A 18 27.69 -10.75 1.02
CA MET A 18 26.33 -11.08 1.47
C MET A 18 25.41 -9.87 1.45
N ILE A 19 25.87 -8.69 1.84
CA ILE A 19 25.11 -7.45 1.78
C ILE A 19 24.82 -7.07 0.32
N VAL A 20 25.79 -7.21 -0.57
CA VAL A 20 25.61 -6.93 -2.01
C VAL A 20 24.68 -7.96 -2.66
N LEU A 21 24.76 -9.24 -2.28
CA LEU A 21 23.88 -10.29 -2.80
C LEU A 21 22.44 -10.15 -2.29
N SER A 22 22.25 -9.81 -1.00
CA SER A 22 20.90 -9.60 -0.44
C SER A 22 20.24 -8.34 -1.00
N ALA A 23 21.00 -7.25 -1.15
CA ALA A 23 20.52 -6.03 -1.81
C ALA A 23 20.29 -6.25 -3.31
N GLY A 24 21.19 -7.01 -3.99
CA GLY A 24 21.08 -7.31 -5.42
C GLY A 24 19.90 -8.21 -5.78
N ALA A 25 19.58 -9.21 -4.95
CA ALA A 25 18.43 -10.09 -5.18
C ALA A 25 17.08 -9.37 -4.96
N ALA A 26 17.01 -8.50 -3.95
CA ALA A 26 15.83 -7.67 -3.72
C ALA A 26 15.65 -6.63 -4.84
N VAL A 27 16.73 -6.00 -5.30
CA VAL A 27 16.70 -5.01 -6.39
C VAL A 27 16.41 -5.64 -7.74
N ALA A 28 16.89 -6.86 -8.03
CA ALA A 28 16.66 -7.50 -9.33
C ALA A 28 15.20 -7.93 -9.54
N SER A 29 14.47 -8.28 -8.48
CA SER A 29 13.03 -8.56 -8.55
C SER A 29 12.17 -7.30 -8.65
N VAL A 30 12.65 -6.18 -8.11
CA VAL A 30 11.96 -4.89 -8.11
C VAL A 30 12.16 -4.12 -9.43
N LEU A 31 13.35 -4.20 -10.05
CA LEU A 31 13.66 -3.47 -11.30
C LEU A 31 12.84 -3.92 -12.53
N LYS A 32 12.29 -5.13 -12.53
CA LYS A 32 11.39 -5.58 -13.61
C LYS A 32 9.97 -5.01 -13.53
N GLY A 33 9.59 -4.43 -12.40
CA GLY A 33 8.24 -3.88 -12.14
C GLY A 33 8.14 -2.35 -12.08
N GLY A 34 9.23 -1.61 -12.23
CA GLY A 34 9.19 -0.14 -12.27
C GLY A 34 8.90 0.55 -10.92
N ILE A 35 9.17 -0.09 -9.79
CA ILE A 35 8.95 0.49 -8.46
C ILE A 35 10.14 1.40 -8.11
N THR A 36 9.97 2.70 -8.26
CA THR A 36 11.03 3.68 -8.04
C THR A 36 10.90 4.51 -6.76
N ASN A 37 9.77 4.38 -6.03
CA ASN A 37 9.41 5.30 -4.94
C ASN A 37 9.19 4.62 -3.58
N LEU A 38 9.89 3.51 -3.28
CA LEU A 38 9.75 2.83 -2.00
C LEU A 38 10.32 3.68 -0.84
N VAL A 39 9.64 3.70 0.27
CA VAL A 39 10.13 4.28 1.53
C VAL A 39 11.06 3.27 2.20
N ALA A 40 12.28 3.70 2.51
CA ALA A 40 13.16 2.90 3.35
C ALA A 40 12.68 2.94 4.81
N PRO A 41 12.65 1.81 5.52
CA PRO A 41 12.25 1.80 6.92
C PRO A 41 13.21 2.64 7.78
N SER A 42 12.67 3.36 8.74
CA SER A 42 13.44 4.30 9.55
C SER A 42 14.04 3.71 10.82
N VAL A 43 13.46 2.68 11.41
CA VAL A 43 13.95 2.08 12.66
C VAL A 43 13.58 0.60 12.76
N GLY A 44 14.55 -0.26 13.03
CA GLY A 44 14.35 -1.64 13.49
C GLY A 44 14.13 -2.70 12.42
N LEU A 45 13.70 -2.33 11.21
CA LEU A 45 13.60 -3.20 10.05
C LEU A 45 14.43 -2.64 8.91
N THR A 46 15.13 -3.50 8.19
CA THR A 46 16.02 -3.11 7.08
C THR A 46 15.29 -2.92 5.74
N SER A 47 14.04 -3.40 5.64
CA SER A 47 13.20 -3.28 4.46
C SER A 47 11.75 -3.61 4.79
N PHE A 48 10.81 -3.08 4.00
CA PHE A 48 9.42 -3.54 4.03
C PHE A 48 9.31 -5.01 3.62
N PRO A 49 8.37 -5.79 4.22
CA PRO A 49 8.16 -7.17 3.81
C PRO A 49 7.64 -7.24 2.37
N SER A 50 8.15 -8.19 1.58
CA SER A 50 7.59 -8.51 0.27
C SER A 50 6.63 -9.68 0.45
N LEU A 51 5.31 -9.43 0.36
CA LEU A 51 4.27 -10.37 0.70
C LEU A 51 3.36 -10.65 -0.49
N LEU A 52 3.28 -11.91 -0.89
CA LEU A 52 2.31 -12.37 -1.88
C LEU A 52 0.90 -12.25 -1.30
N ILE A 53 -0.02 -11.62 -2.03
CA ILE A 53 -1.40 -11.50 -1.60
C ILE A 53 -2.12 -12.81 -1.94
N VAL A 54 -2.73 -13.44 -0.92
CA VAL A 54 -3.45 -14.70 -1.04
C VAL A 54 -4.92 -14.54 -0.64
N ASP A 55 -5.79 -15.40 -1.13
CA ASP A 55 -7.19 -15.47 -0.71
C ASP A 55 -7.36 -16.12 0.68
N ALA A 56 -8.60 -16.19 1.16
CA ALA A 56 -8.94 -16.81 2.44
C ALA A 56 -8.56 -18.30 2.56
N SER A 57 -8.32 -18.98 1.43
CA SER A 57 -7.85 -20.37 1.40
C SER A 57 -6.31 -20.49 1.34
N GLY A 58 -5.59 -19.38 1.32
CA GLY A 58 -4.14 -19.32 1.19
C GLY A 58 -3.64 -19.48 -0.25
N LYS A 59 -4.52 -19.43 -1.26
CA LYS A 59 -4.13 -19.47 -2.66
C LYS A 59 -3.77 -18.07 -3.16
N PRO A 60 -2.77 -17.93 -4.06
CA PRO A 60 -2.42 -16.64 -4.64
C PRO A 60 -3.62 -15.97 -5.30
N LEU A 61 -3.86 -14.70 -4.97
CA LEU A 61 -4.92 -13.91 -5.56
C LEU A 61 -4.52 -13.52 -7.00
N ILE A 62 -5.34 -13.96 -7.96
CA ILE A 62 -5.13 -13.65 -9.39
C ILE A 62 -5.75 -12.29 -9.69
N ALA A 63 -4.98 -11.38 -10.24
CA ALA A 63 -5.40 -10.01 -10.54
C ALA A 63 -6.67 -9.95 -11.43
N ASP A 64 -6.77 -10.85 -12.42
CA ASP A 64 -7.92 -10.94 -13.33
C ASP A 64 -9.24 -11.28 -12.59
N ASN A 65 -9.16 -11.86 -11.39
CA ASN A 65 -10.32 -12.28 -10.59
C ASN A 65 -10.75 -11.22 -9.57
N ILE A 66 -10.06 -10.08 -9.48
CA ILE A 66 -10.44 -9.00 -8.56
C ILE A 66 -11.59 -8.22 -9.19
N PRO A 67 -12.78 -8.17 -8.54
CA PRO A 67 -13.93 -7.47 -9.10
C PRO A 67 -13.66 -5.98 -9.30
N THR A 68 -14.06 -5.45 -10.44
CA THR A 68 -13.90 -4.02 -10.75
C THR A 68 -14.95 -3.19 -10.05
N SER A 69 -14.55 -2.12 -9.39
CA SER A 69 -15.43 -1.12 -8.76
C SER A 69 -16.55 -1.75 -7.91
N THR A 70 -16.16 -2.68 -7.03
CA THR A 70 -17.10 -3.30 -6.08
C THR A 70 -17.16 -2.49 -4.78
N ASP A 71 -18.34 -2.42 -4.16
CA ASP A 71 -18.54 -1.87 -2.81
C ASP A 71 -18.04 -2.79 -1.70
N THR A 72 -17.64 -4.01 -2.07
CA THR A 72 -17.01 -4.99 -1.17
C THR A 72 -15.58 -5.27 -1.61
N PRO A 73 -14.64 -4.29 -1.47
CA PRO A 73 -13.26 -4.48 -1.88
C PRO A 73 -12.55 -5.51 -0.99
N PHE A 74 -11.43 -6.02 -1.47
CA PHE A 74 -10.54 -6.80 -0.63
C PHE A 74 -9.81 -5.91 0.38
N LEU A 75 -9.63 -6.46 1.59
CA LEU A 75 -8.74 -5.94 2.63
C LEU A 75 -7.63 -6.94 2.90
N PHE A 76 -6.41 -6.45 3.08
CA PHE A 76 -5.27 -7.24 3.54
C PHE A 76 -4.42 -6.42 4.51
N ASP A 77 -3.73 -7.07 5.44
CA ASP A 77 -2.83 -6.37 6.34
C ASP A 77 -1.52 -6.03 5.64
N TYR A 78 -1.07 -4.76 5.74
CA TYR A 78 0.23 -4.29 5.29
C TYR A 78 0.55 -2.88 5.81
N PRO A 79 1.76 -2.58 6.29
CA PRO A 79 2.92 -3.47 6.41
C PRO A 79 2.97 -4.27 7.71
N LEU A 80 2.07 -4.02 8.64
CA LEU A 80 2.02 -4.66 9.96
C LEU A 80 0.70 -5.43 10.14
N HIS A 81 0.66 -6.34 11.10
CA HIS A 81 -0.59 -6.91 11.58
C HIS A 81 -1.49 -5.81 12.14
N GLY A 82 -2.76 -5.80 11.71
CA GLY A 82 -3.73 -4.78 12.11
C GLY A 82 -3.56 -3.43 11.40
N ASP A 83 -2.81 -3.39 10.30
CA ASP A 83 -2.78 -2.27 9.35
C ASP A 83 -3.57 -2.65 8.09
N PRO A 84 -4.92 -2.63 8.14
CA PRO A 84 -5.72 -2.97 6.99
C PRO A 84 -5.42 -2.03 5.82
N SER A 85 -5.37 -2.61 4.63
CA SER A 85 -5.19 -1.89 3.37
C SER A 85 -6.26 -2.33 2.39
N PHE A 86 -6.86 -1.36 1.70
CA PHE A 86 -7.74 -1.62 0.57
C PHE A 86 -6.95 -2.14 -0.63
N LEU A 87 -7.46 -3.17 -1.29
CA LEU A 87 -7.06 -3.57 -2.63
C LEU A 87 -8.23 -3.28 -3.56
N LEU A 88 -8.08 -2.29 -4.43
CA LEU A 88 -9.12 -1.78 -5.31
C LEU A 88 -8.79 -2.07 -6.77
N ASN A 89 -9.74 -2.61 -7.50
CA ASN A 89 -9.70 -2.69 -8.95
C ASN A 89 -10.62 -1.58 -9.49
N LEU A 90 -10.05 -0.47 -9.90
CA LEU A 90 -10.78 0.69 -10.40
C LEU A 90 -11.26 0.48 -11.86
N ASN A 91 -12.23 1.27 -12.32
CA ASN A 91 -12.81 1.12 -13.65
C ASN A 91 -12.03 1.82 -14.77
N LYS A 92 -10.86 2.39 -14.45
CA LYS A 92 -9.97 3.06 -15.41
C LYS A 92 -8.51 2.89 -15.04
N PRO A 93 -7.59 2.96 -16.01
CA PRO A 93 -6.15 2.94 -15.75
C PRO A 93 -5.73 4.13 -14.86
N ILE A 94 -4.78 3.88 -13.97
CA ILE A 94 -4.19 4.89 -13.07
C ILE A 94 -2.74 5.10 -13.46
N SER A 95 -2.41 6.32 -13.84
CA SER A 95 -1.04 6.73 -14.21
C SER A 95 -0.45 7.56 -13.08
N ALA A 96 0.40 7.00 -12.25
CA ALA A 96 1.26 7.62 -11.22
C ALA A 96 0.93 9.11 -10.89
N PRO A 97 -0.17 9.43 -10.19
CA PRO A 97 -0.58 10.82 -9.98
C PRO A 97 0.32 11.52 -8.96
N THR A 98 0.50 12.83 -9.12
CA THR A 98 1.10 13.67 -8.09
C THR A 98 0.05 14.00 -7.03
N VAL A 99 0.34 13.68 -5.78
CA VAL A 99 -0.54 13.87 -4.63
C VAL A 99 0.00 14.96 -3.72
N SER A 100 -0.81 15.96 -3.42
CA SER A 100 -0.49 17.00 -2.44
C SER A 100 -0.84 16.54 -1.03
N ILE A 101 -0.01 16.91 -0.06
CA ILE A 101 -0.24 16.71 1.37
C ILE A 101 -0.67 18.07 1.97
N PRO A 102 -1.97 18.30 2.22
CA PRO A 102 -2.44 19.60 2.72
C PRO A 102 -1.77 20.07 4.00
N ALA A 103 -1.39 19.13 4.88
CA ALA A 103 -0.73 19.42 6.16
C ALA A 103 0.61 20.15 6.01
N THR A 104 1.35 19.89 4.94
CA THR A 104 2.74 20.38 4.76
C THR A 104 2.95 21.20 3.52
N GLY A 105 2.00 21.16 2.57
CA GLY A 105 2.18 21.69 1.21
C GLY A 105 3.14 20.88 0.34
N ALA A 106 3.75 19.81 0.87
CA ALA A 106 4.59 18.91 0.10
C ALA A 106 3.74 18.06 -0.87
N SER A 107 4.42 17.43 -1.82
CA SER A 107 3.79 16.47 -2.72
C SER A 107 4.69 15.25 -2.94
N TYR A 108 4.08 14.14 -3.34
CA TYR A 108 4.76 12.91 -3.75
C TYR A 108 4.07 12.33 -5.00
N THR A 109 4.73 11.40 -5.67
CA THR A 109 4.14 10.65 -6.77
C THR A 109 3.58 9.35 -6.22
N ALA A 110 2.26 9.15 -6.29
CA ALA A 110 1.64 7.88 -5.96
C ALA A 110 1.93 6.84 -7.05
N PRO A 111 1.90 5.52 -6.74
CA PRO A 111 2.15 4.49 -7.73
C PRO A 111 1.10 4.49 -8.84
N ALA A 112 1.51 4.09 -10.03
CA ALA A 112 0.57 3.73 -11.09
C ALA A 112 -0.21 2.47 -10.70
N GLY A 113 -1.40 2.30 -11.24
CA GLY A 113 -2.13 1.06 -11.11
C GLY A 113 -1.40 -0.10 -11.77
N VAL A 114 -1.53 -1.30 -11.20
CA VAL A 114 -0.96 -2.54 -11.71
C VAL A 114 -2.04 -3.46 -12.30
N GLY A 115 -1.65 -4.65 -12.72
CA GLY A 115 -2.54 -5.62 -13.34
C GLY A 115 -2.69 -5.40 -14.85
N PRO A 116 -3.53 -6.21 -15.51
CA PRO A 116 -3.63 -6.23 -16.97
C PRO A 116 -4.13 -4.91 -17.57
N ASN A 117 -4.93 -4.15 -16.82
CA ASN A 117 -5.50 -2.87 -17.24
C ASN A 117 -4.89 -1.67 -16.50
N SER A 118 -3.81 -1.85 -15.73
CA SER A 118 -3.19 -0.79 -14.92
C SER A 118 -4.18 -0.06 -14.00
N ASN A 119 -5.13 -0.76 -13.41
CA ASN A 119 -6.24 -0.20 -12.64
C ASN A 119 -6.36 -0.78 -11.22
N ILE A 120 -5.44 -1.66 -10.81
CA ILE A 120 -5.40 -2.21 -9.45
C ILE A 120 -4.45 -1.36 -8.62
N VAL A 121 -4.96 -0.84 -7.50
CA VAL A 121 -4.23 0.01 -6.56
C VAL A 121 -4.48 -0.45 -5.13
N ALA A 122 -3.59 -0.07 -4.22
CA ALA A 122 -3.78 -0.34 -2.79
C ALA A 122 -3.42 0.88 -1.94
N PHE A 123 -4.20 1.08 -0.88
CA PHE A 123 -4.03 2.18 0.07
C PHE A 123 -4.30 1.69 1.48
N SER A 124 -3.64 2.26 2.47
CA SER A 124 -4.02 2.04 3.86
C SER A 124 -5.53 2.31 4.04
N ALA A 125 -6.21 1.42 4.73
CA ALA A 125 -7.60 1.55 5.10
C ALA A 125 -7.78 2.15 6.52
N ILE A 126 -6.77 2.89 6.98
CA ILE A 126 -6.81 3.62 8.24
C ILE A 126 -6.97 5.10 7.93
N CYS A 127 -8.10 5.67 8.37
CA CYS A 127 -8.41 7.08 8.15
C CYS A 127 -7.34 7.99 8.77
N GLN A 128 -6.76 8.86 7.96
CA GLN A 128 -5.64 9.72 8.36
C GLN A 128 -6.06 10.92 9.22
N HIS A 129 -7.35 11.00 9.61
CA HIS A 129 -7.82 11.98 10.60
C HIS A 129 -7.55 11.50 12.03
N LEU A 130 -8.22 10.42 12.46
CA LEU A 130 -8.13 9.88 13.83
C LEU A 130 -8.11 8.34 13.88
N GLY A 131 -7.77 7.67 12.78
CA GLY A 131 -7.47 6.24 12.78
C GLY A 131 -8.68 5.32 12.67
N CYS A 132 -9.87 5.80 12.26
CA CYS A 132 -11.00 4.90 11.99
C CYS A 132 -10.63 3.88 10.91
N THR A 133 -11.04 2.64 11.12
CA THR A 133 -10.81 1.49 10.22
C THR A 133 -12.12 1.04 9.59
N PRO A 134 -12.14 0.15 8.60
CA PRO A 134 -13.37 -0.45 8.12
C PRO A 134 -14.20 -1.11 9.24
N PRO A 135 -15.53 -0.99 9.23
CA PRO A 135 -16.35 -0.47 8.12
C PRO A 135 -16.53 1.05 8.08
N GLU A 136 -16.09 1.81 9.10
CA GLU A 136 -16.30 3.26 9.18
C GLU A 136 -15.60 4.01 8.03
N ILE A 137 -14.45 3.55 7.56
CA ILE A 137 -13.86 3.99 6.29
C ILE A 137 -14.19 2.95 5.22
N HIS A 138 -14.81 3.39 4.14
CA HIS A 138 -15.38 2.52 3.12
C HIS A 138 -15.16 3.07 1.71
N TYR A 139 -15.08 2.17 0.71
CA TYR A 139 -15.05 2.54 -0.70
C TYR A 139 -16.46 2.55 -1.29
N TYR A 140 -16.84 3.68 -1.86
CA TYR A 140 -18.10 3.88 -2.55
C TYR A 140 -17.89 3.81 -4.06
N THR A 141 -18.59 2.90 -4.71
CA THR A 141 -18.47 2.70 -6.17
C THR A 141 -18.87 3.94 -6.98
N PRO A 142 -18.34 4.10 -8.20
CA PRO A 142 -18.71 5.25 -9.04
C PRO A 142 -20.22 5.37 -9.20
N GLY A 143 -20.73 6.57 -8.98
CA GLY A 143 -22.14 6.90 -9.12
C GLY A 143 -23.02 6.58 -7.91
N SER A 144 -22.57 5.75 -6.96
CA SER A 144 -23.33 5.52 -5.73
C SER A 144 -23.37 6.77 -4.84
N ALA A 145 -24.37 6.85 -3.95
CA ALA A 145 -24.41 7.90 -2.95
C ALA A 145 -23.36 7.65 -1.87
N VAL A 146 -22.54 8.67 -1.57
CA VAL A 146 -21.57 8.61 -0.47
C VAL A 146 -22.26 9.14 0.77
N LEU A 147 -22.48 8.26 1.75
CA LEU A 147 -23.26 8.56 2.96
C LEU A 147 -22.71 9.79 3.71
N GLY A 148 -23.60 10.67 4.15
CA GLY A 148 -23.22 11.89 4.89
C GLY A 148 -22.60 13.01 4.04
N THR A 149 -22.61 12.87 2.71
CA THR A 149 -22.07 13.86 1.77
C THR A 149 -23.08 14.21 0.68
N SER A 150 -22.74 15.18 -0.17
CA SER A 150 -23.48 15.50 -1.41
C SER A 150 -22.97 14.71 -2.64
N PHE A 151 -21.96 13.85 -2.49
CA PHE A 151 -21.41 13.10 -3.63
C PHE A 151 -22.34 11.94 -4.03
N SER A 152 -22.75 11.95 -5.29
CA SER A 152 -23.55 10.90 -5.91
C SER A 152 -23.55 11.08 -7.43
N GLY A 153 -23.95 10.06 -8.20
CA GLY A 153 -23.98 10.16 -9.66
C GLY A 153 -22.61 10.61 -10.21
N SER A 154 -22.62 11.60 -11.11
CA SER A 154 -21.40 12.11 -11.76
C SER A 154 -20.41 12.80 -10.81
N THR A 155 -20.82 13.14 -9.58
CA THR A 155 -19.95 13.77 -8.57
C THR A 155 -19.22 12.75 -7.69
N ASN A 156 -19.52 11.45 -7.83
CA ASN A 156 -18.77 10.36 -7.21
C ASN A 156 -18.07 9.51 -8.29
N PRO A 157 -16.78 9.73 -8.57
CA PRO A 157 -16.00 8.89 -9.49
C PRO A 157 -15.50 7.57 -8.85
N GLY A 158 -15.92 7.26 -7.64
CA GLY A 158 -15.45 6.18 -6.79
C GLY A 158 -14.57 6.73 -5.66
N TYR A 159 -15.16 7.11 -4.53
CA TYR A 159 -14.44 7.68 -3.38
C TYR A 159 -14.29 6.69 -2.24
N ILE A 160 -13.20 6.84 -1.47
CA ILE A 160 -13.09 6.28 -0.13
C ILE A 160 -13.56 7.36 0.84
N HIS A 161 -14.53 7.03 1.71
CA HIS A 161 -15.09 7.96 2.69
C HIS A 161 -15.08 7.36 4.08
N CYS A 162 -14.78 8.19 5.08
CA CYS A 162 -14.80 7.85 6.49
C CYS A 162 -16.00 8.50 7.17
N SER A 163 -16.98 7.71 7.58
CA SER A 163 -18.21 8.18 8.23
C SER A 163 -17.99 8.72 9.64
N CYS A 164 -16.85 8.43 10.28
CA CYS A 164 -16.57 8.96 11.62
C CYS A 164 -16.66 10.49 11.69
N HIS A 165 -16.02 11.20 10.73
CA HIS A 165 -15.95 12.67 10.75
C HIS A 165 -16.04 13.29 9.35
N GLY A 166 -16.27 12.52 8.29
CA GLY A 166 -16.53 13.06 6.94
C GLY A 166 -15.31 13.21 6.03
N SER A 167 -14.14 12.63 6.38
CA SER A 167 -12.98 12.66 5.49
C SER A 167 -13.20 11.84 4.23
N THR A 168 -12.93 12.40 3.05
CA THR A 168 -13.11 11.77 1.75
C THR A 168 -11.81 11.80 0.95
N TYR A 169 -11.50 10.70 0.26
CA TYR A 169 -10.27 10.50 -0.50
C TYR A 169 -10.60 10.00 -1.91
N ASP A 170 -9.82 10.43 -2.91
CA ASP A 170 -9.98 9.96 -4.30
C ASP A 170 -8.92 8.92 -4.67
N PRO A 171 -9.25 7.64 -4.71
CA PRO A 171 -8.30 6.59 -5.09
C PRO A 171 -7.82 6.70 -6.54
N ASN A 172 -8.58 7.40 -7.42
CA ASN A 172 -8.17 7.66 -8.80
C ASN A 172 -7.04 8.68 -8.89
N MET A 173 -6.83 9.45 -7.81
CA MET A 173 -5.79 10.47 -7.67
C MET A 173 -4.82 10.13 -6.54
N GLY A 174 -4.50 8.85 -6.36
CA GLY A 174 -3.56 8.39 -5.34
C GLY A 174 -4.06 8.55 -3.90
N ALA A 175 -5.36 8.44 -3.70
CA ALA A 175 -6.08 8.67 -2.45
C ALA A 175 -5.87 10.09 -1.87
N ALA A 176 -5.77 11.09 -2.76
CA ALA A 176 -5.73 12.50 -2.41
C ALA A 176 -6.94 12.91 -1.57
N VAL A 177 -6.76 13.88 -0.67
CA VAL A 177 -7.84 14.43 0.16
C VAL A 177 -8.80 15.25 -0.71
N ILE A 178 -10.09 14.91 -0.65
CA ILE A 178 -11.18 15.66 -1.31
C ILE A 178 -11.91 16.52 -0.29
N THR A 179 -12.28 15.94 0.87
CA THR A 179 -12.86 16.68 1.99
C THR A 179 -12.18 16.32 3.29
N GLY A 180 -12.03 17.30 4.19
CA GLY A 180 -11.55 17.08 5.57
C GLY A 180 -12.62 16.45 6.48
N PRO A 181 -12.28 16.32 7.78
CA PRO A 181 -11.23 17.06 8.50
C PRO A 181 -9.79 16.56 8.33
N THR A 182 -9.55 15.44 7.65
CA THR A 182 -8.18 15.00 7.38
C THR A 182 -7.40 16.02 6.57
N ILE A 183 -6.10 16.13 6.85
CA ILE A 183 -5.13 16.93 6.11
C ILE A 183 -4.00 16.08 5.52
N HIS A 184 -4.17 14.75 5.55
CA HIS A 184 -3.23 13.79 4.98
C HIS A 184 -3.96 12.82 4.04
N PRO A 185 -3.43 12.54 2.83
CA PRO A 185 -3.94 11.48 1.95
C PRO A 185 -3.72 10.11 2.58
N LEU A 186 -4.46 9.08 2.12
CA LEU A 186 -4.18 7.71 2.55
C LEU A 186 -2.84 7.24 1.97
N PRO A 187 -1.95 6.67 2.79
CA PRO A 187 -0.67 6.13 2.32
C PRO A 187 -0.86 5.01 1.30
N PRO A 188 -0.27 5.11 0.10
CA PRO A 188 -0.34 4.05 -0.90
C PRO A 188 0.59 2.88 -0.56
N VAL A 189 0.13 1.66 -0.87
CA VAL A 189 0.94 0.44 -0.85
C VAL A 189 1.47 0.18 -2.27
N GLU A 190 2.77 -0.03 -2.40
CA GLU A 190 3.40 -0.42 -3.66
C GLU A 190 3.09 -1.89 -3.97
N LEU A 191 2.54 -2.13 -5.15
CA LEU A 191 2.20 -3.45 -5.64
C LEU A 191 3.07 -3.86 -6.82
N VAL A 192 3.40 -5.14 -6.89
CA VAL A 192 3.99 -5.78 -8.08
C VAL A 192 2.96 -6.72 -8.70
N TYR A 193 2.73 -6.58 -10.00
CA TYR A 193 2.02 -7.54 -10.82
C TYR A 193 3.01 -8.54 -11.38
N ASN A 194 2.90 -9.80 -10.96
CA ASN A 194 3.82 -10.87 -11.29
C ASN A 194 3.49 -11.48 -12.67
N SER A 195 4.45 -12.17 -13.26
CA SER A 195 4.29 -12.84 -14.56
C SER A 195 3.23 -13.96 -14.57
N ASP A 196 2.93 -14.52 -13.41
CA ASP A 196 1.88 -15.51 -13.17
C ASP A 196 0.52 -14.89 -12.84
N LYS A 197 0.38 -13.56 -13.03
CA LYS A 197 -0.83 -12.75 -12.78
C LYS A 197 -1.20 -12.57 -11.30
N THR A 198 -0.31 -12.92 -10.39
CA THR A 198 -0.50 -12.69 -8.95
C THR A 198 -0.04 -11.28 -8.56
N LEU A 199 -0.37 -10.86 -7.32
CA LEU A 199 0.00 -9.56 -6.77
C LEU A 199 0.87 -9.73 -5.52
N THR A 200 1.90 -8.90 -5.42
CA THR A 200 2.79 -8.83 -4.25
C THR A 200 2.81 -7.40 -3.72
N ALA A 201 2.57 -7.22 -2.42
CA ALA A 201 2.81 -5.96 -1.73
C ALA A 201 4.28 -5.88 -1.34
N VAL A 202 4.96 -4.77 -1.65
CA VAL A 202 6.43 -4.67 -1.53
C VAL A 202 6.90 -3.45 -0.75
N GLY A 203 6.03 -2.52 -0.39
CA GLY A 203 6.40 -1.32 0.37
C GLY A 203 5.31 -0.28 0.48
N MET A 204 5.63 0.79 1.19
CA MET A 204 4.85 2.02 1.22
C MET A 204 5.53 3.08 0.35
N THR A 205 4.73 3.93 -0.29
CA THR A 205 5.26 4.91 -1.24
C THR A 205 6.11 5.99 -0.56
N LYS A 206 7.28 6.25 -1.12
CA LYS A 206 8.20 7.28 -0.61
C LYS A 206 7.57 8.67 -0.67
N GLY A 207 7.66 9.40 0.45
CA GLY A 207 7.14 10.77 0.57
C GLY A 207 5.66 10.82 0.91
N SER A 208 4.93 9.70 0.89
CA SER A 208 3.57 9.64 1.43
C SER A 208 3.58 9.80 2.96
N PRO A 209 2.47 10.18 3.59
CA PRO A 209 2.35 10.18 5.04
C PRO A 209 2.60 8.79 5.62
N THR A 210 3.03 8.72 6.89
CA THR A 210 2.98 7.48 7.67
C THR A 210 1.53 7.12 8.00
N ILE A 211 1.27 5.82 8.22
CA ILE A 211 -0.06 5.38 8.64
C ILE A 211 -0.39 6.02 10.00
N TYR A 212 -1.60 6.53 10.15
CA TYR A 212 -2.05 7.18 11.37
C TYR A 212 -1.84 6.29 12.61
N GLY A 213 -1.35 6.90 13.68
CA GLY A 213 -1.08 6.19 14.93
C GLY A 213 0.22 5.40 14.94
N ARG A 214 1.02 5.47 13.88
CA ARG A 214 2.38 4.88 13.81
C ARG A 214 3.44 5.95 13.96
N VAL A 215 4.53 5.64 14.66
CA VAL A 215 5.70 6.55 14.78
C VAL A 215 6.48 6.57 13.46
N SER A 216 6.55 5.42 12.81
CA SER A 216 7.09 5.26 11.47
C SER A 216 6.31 4.14 10.77
N ASP A 217 6.57 3.93 9.50
CA ASP A 217 5.89 2.92 8.68
C ASP A 217 5.92 1.49 9.26
N LEU A 218 6.89 1.19 10.13
CA LEU A 218 7.13 -0.14 10.68
C LEU A 218 7.19 -0.17 12.21
N THR A 219 6.98 0.95 12.88
CA THR A 219 6.97 1.03 14.34
C THR A 219 5.55 1.19 14.89
N GLY A 220 5.34 0.76 16.11
CA GLY A 220 4.04 0.85 16.78
C GLY A 220 3.08 -0.30 16.46
N GLY A 221 3.56 -1.39 15.85
CA GLY A 221 2.76 -2.59 15.56
C GLY A 221 3.62 -3.86 15.50
N SER A 222 2.98 -4.99 15.19
CA SER A 222 3.66 -6.28 15.03
C SER A 222 4.00 -6.51 13.55
N PRO A 223 5.29 -6.67 13.17
CA PRO A 223 5.67 -6.94 11.80
C PRO A 223 5.00 -8.20 11.25
N LEU A 224 4.57 -8.13 10.00
CA LEU A 224 4.12 -9.31 9.28
C LEU A 224 5.31 -10.25 9.07
N SER A 225 5.11 -11.53 9.36
CA SER A 225 6.11 -12.59 9.20
C SER A 225 5.70 -13.54 8.08
N GLY A 226 6.70 -14.12 7.39
CA GLY A 226 6.45 -15.03 6.28
C GLY A 226 6.52 -14.36 4.92
N THR A 227 5.83 -14.95 3.93
CA THR A 227 5.91 -14.56 2.52
C THR A 227 4.55 -14.17 1.93
N THR A 228 3.48 -14.22 2.74
CA THR A 228 2.11 -13.96 2.28
C THR A 228 1.35 -13.05 3.23
N THR A 229 0.38 -12.31 2.68
CA THR A 229 -0.66 -11.62 3.43
C THR A 229 -2.03 -12.02 2.87
N GLN A 230 -3.01 -12.23 3.75
CA GLN A 230 -4.32 -12.72 3.36
C GLN A 230 -5.26 -11.57 3.03
N ALA A 231 -5.87 -11.64 1.85
CA ALA A 231 -6.94 -10.73 1.45
C ALA A 231 -8.31 -11.35 1.75
N THR A 232 -9.17 -10.58 2.37
CA THR A 232 -10.56 -10.92 2.66
C THR A 232 -11.49 -9.85 2.11
N TYR A 233 -12.71 -10.21 1.71
CA TYR A 233 -13.71 -9.22 1.32
C TYR A 233 -14.13 -8.39 2.53
N LEU A 234 -14.23 -7.08 2.32
CA LEU A 234 -14.91 -6.22 3.27
C LEU A 234 -16.40 -6.58 3.27
N SER A 235 -16.92 -6.99 4.43
CA SER A 235 -18.36 -7.21 4.57
C SER A 235 -19.11 -5.89 4.36
N PRO A 236 -20.24 -5.91 3.64
CA PRO A 236 -21.13 -4.75 3.59
C PRO A 236 -21.53 -4.35 5.01
N GLY A 237 -21.39 -3.06 5.35
CA GLY A 237 -21.80 -2.52 6.64
C GLY A 237 -23.32 -2.38 6.75
#